data_2c8de1b02f79ebc3cd549209ef2e6153
#
_entry.id   2c8de1b02f79ebc3cd549209ef2e6153
#
_cell.length_a   1.000
_cell.length_b   1.000
_cell.length_c   1.000
_cell.angle_alpha   90.00
_cell.angle_beta   90.00
_cell.angle_gamma   90.00
#
_symmetry.space_group_name_H-M   'P 1'
#
loop_
_entity.id
_entity.type
_entity.pdbx_description
1 polymer ?
#
loop_
_entity_poly.entity_id
_entity_poly.type
_entity_poly.pdbx_seq_one_letter_code
_entity_poly.pdbx_strand_id
1 'polypeptide(L)'
;MQPADDELPYGMQGSPFLPEGTPAADGTMGARPGYGHVPVQQTDWGSTLVAPAGQQYVIPEVKPLTPPPKDVQMARLASPWKTYRRILGTVFLAWLLANIAFMVPLGFSVGEPSLSICGAIFAAPLILWLGFLRRPRVIHLQRALPDAHGAHIHPLAGGGSLQTPTATRFEHHLLRDDSVLDTPPDKTLWLLFAGLIGLLLVMSVLYLTLPDDAALLVLLLFALIAIPAWLFGFSIPVLAWWSHSTRNIGVHTRQRDAEAWLVGGMLAAIPALTINSLFFPMLLWDSLSDFQTMALIVVVSAPVGEELCKGLFVWLFRHKIRSPRHGFQVGFTVGLGFAMLENLQYILSSMFGGPVSLTLTALIRGLGSIPGH
;
A
#
# COMPACT_ATOMS: atom_id res chain seq x y z
N MET A 1 -1.45 33.19 23.30
CA MET A 1 -1.59 32.20 22.22
C MET A 1 -0.50 31.18 22.46
N GLN A 2 -0.85 30.07 23.13
CA GLN A 2 0.04 28.91 23.27
C GLN A 2 0.06 28.15 21.93
N PRO A 3 1.22 27.69 21.46
CA PRO A 3 1.26 26.80 20.30
C PRO A 3 0.60 25.47 20.67
N ALA A 4 -0.23 24.98 19.77
CA ALA A 4 -0.88 23.69 19.86
C ALA A 4 0.18 22.58 19.98
N ASP A 5 -0.04 21.66 20.89
CA ASP A 5 0.72 20.42 21.02
C ASP A 5 0.66 19.70 19.67
N ASP A 6 1.79 19.67 18.96
CA ASP A 6 1.98 18.81 17.80
C ASP A 6 1.92 17.35 18.28
N GLU A 7 0.77 16.75 18.19
CA GLU A 7 0.60 15.31 18.30
C GLU A 7 1.52 14.65 17.27
N LEU A 8 2.50 13.92 17.73
CA LEU A 8 3.39 13.10 16.92
C LEU A 8 2.54 12.15 16.04
N PRO A 9 2.82 12.05 14.73
CA PRO A 9 2.05 11.23 13.83
C PRO A 9 2.03 9.78 14.29
N TYR A 10 0.84 9.21 14.28
CA TYR A 10 0.47 7.85 14.59
C TYR A 10 1.60 6.82 14.39
N GLY A 11 1.99 6.15 15.45
CA GLY A 11 2.90 4.99 15.41
C GLY A 11 4.11 5.01 16.34
N MET A 12 4.37 6.09 17.08
CA MET A 12 5.48 6.12 18.04
C MET A 12 5.08 5.86 19.50
N GLN A 13 3.88 5.39 19.75
CA GLN A 13 3.53 4.85 21.06
C GLN A 13 4.02 3.39 21.14
N GLY A 14 5.11 3.20 21.85
CA GLY A 14 5.69 1.89 22.13
C GLY A 14 6.79 1.49 21.15
N SER A 15 8.03 1.88 21.44
CA SER A 15 9.18 1.20 20.86
C SER A 15 9.13 -0.28 21.27
N PRO A 16 9.07 -1.26 20.35
CA PRO A 16 9.04 -2.67 20.70
C PRO A 16 10.39 -3.18 21.27
N PHE A 17 11.32 -2.29 21.53
CA PHE A 17 12.67 -2.60 21.99
C PHE A 17 13.03 -2.07 23.37
N LEU A 18 12.07 -1.50 24.11
CA LEU A 18 12.28 -1.28 25.55
C LEU A 18 11.81 -2.53 26.26
N PRO A 19 12.67 -3.20 27.08
CA PRO A 19 12.24 -4.30 27.92
C PRO A 19 11.13 -3.76 28.85
N GLU A 20 10.02 -4.49 28.92
CA GLU A 20 8.96 -4.24 29.90
C GLU A 20 9.61 -4.21 31.29
N GLY A 21 9.58 -3.06 31.95
CA GLY A 21 10.12 -2.90 33.28
C GLY A 21 10.99 -1.69 33.53
N THR A 22 11.17 -0.78 32.55
CA THR A 22 11.81 0.51 32.84
C THR A 22 10.80 1.38 33.60
N PRO A 23 11.01 1.68 34.89
CA PRO A 23 10.08 2.54 35.63
C PRO A 23 10.09 3.93 34.99
N ALA A 24 8.91 4.50 34.74
CA ALA A 24 8.74 5.88 34.38
C ALA A 24 9.56 6.74 35.36
N ALA A 25 10.35 7.68 34.82
CA ALA A 25 11.13 8.60 35.64
C ALA A 25 10.15 9.54 36.37
N ASP A 26 9.72 9.06 37.50
CA ASP A 26 8.96 9.78 38.49
C ASP A 26 9.94 10.81 39.11
N GLY A 27 9.59 12.11 39.00
CA GLY A 27 10.46 13.25 39.29
C GLY A 27 10.81 13.48 40.75
N THR A 28 11.06 12.43 41.54
CA THR A 28 11.60 12.56 42.90
C THR A 28 13.11 12.34 42.88
N MET A 29 13.86 13.44 43.00
CA MET A 29 15.31 13.42 43.29
C MET A 29 15.56 12.77 44.66
N GLY A 30 15.57 11.45 44.71
CA GLY A 30 16.22 10.68 45.75
C GLY A 30 17.70 10.63 45.45
N ALA A 31 18.55 10.95 46.44
CA ALA A 31 20.00 10.85 46.36
C ALA A 31 20.40 9.48 45.79
N ARG A 32 21.01 9.46 44.59
CA ARG A 32 21.51 8.23 43.97
C ARG A 32 22.58 7.68 44.84
N PRO A 33 22.53 6.37 45.29
CA PRO A 33 23.64 5.72 45.92
C PRO A 33 24.84 5.80 44.96
N GLY A 34 25.99 6.23 45.49
CA GLY A 34 27.22 6.37 44.73
C GLY A 34 27.54 5.06 44.01
N TYR A 35 27.56 5.11 42.69
CA TYR A 35 28.03 4.01 41.87
C TYR A 35 29.51 3.85 42.15
N GLY A 36 29.86 2.83 42.95
CA GLY A 36 31.24 2.37 43.07
C GLY A 36 31.78 2.11 41.65
N HIS A 37 33.06 2.34 41.44
CA HIS A 37 33.74 2.06 40.18
C HIS A 37 33.44 0.61 39.78
N VAL A 38 32.58 0.42 38.79
CA VAL A 38 32.30 -0.89 38.20
C VAL A 38 33.50 -1.23 37.32
N PRO A 39 34.23 -2.33 37.59
CA PRO A 39 35.39 -2.70 36.79
C PRO A 39 34.95 -2.94 35.34
N VAL A 40 35.56 -2.21 34.43
CA VAL A 40 35.39 -2.40 32.98
C VAL A 40 36.45 -3.41 32.55
N GLN A 41 36.04 -4.58 32.12
CA GLN A 41 36.92 -5.59 31.54
C GLN A 41 36.90 -5.45 30.03
N GLN A 42 38.02 -5.21 29.41
CA GLN A 42 38.16 -5.15 27.96
C GLN A 42 38.31 -6.60 27.45
N THR A 43 37.38 -7.04 26.64
CA THR A 43 37.41 -8.34 25.96
C THR A 43 37.56 -8.13 24.47
N ASP A 44 37.95 -9.17 23.72
CA ASP A 44 38.04 -9.11 22.21
C ASP A 44 36.74 -8.75 21.54
N TRP A 45 35.65 -8.74 22.27
CA TRP A 45 34.27 -8.40 21.80
C TRP A 45 33.77 -7.00 22.23
N GLY A 46 34.62 -6.18 22.83
CA GLY A 46 34.27 -4.86 23.38
C GLY A 46 34.45 -4.79 24.92
N SER A 47 34.11 -3.63 25.47
CA SER A 47 34.17 -3.40 26.92
C SER A 47 32.98 -4.06 27.63
N THR A 48 33.26 -4.89 28.63
CA THR A 48 32.24 -5.56 29.43
C THR A 48 32.14 -4.91 30.79
N LEU A 49 30.96 -4.46 31.21
CA LEU A 49 30.65 -4.03 32.55
C LEU A 49 30.15 -5.22 33.37
N VAL A 50 30.83 -5.54 34.48
CA VAL A 50 30.36 -6.55 35.40
C VAL A 50 29.62 -5.86 36.54
N ALA A 51 28.30 -6.04 36.59
CA ALA A 51 27.50 -5.53 37.71
C ALA A 51 27.80 -6.32 39.00
N PRO A 52 27.58 -5.73 40.19
CA PRO A 52 27.81 -6.40 41.48
C PRO A 52 27.09 -7.72 41.65
N ALA A 53 26.02 -7.98 40.89
CA ALA A 53 25.26 -9.22 40.87
C ALA A 53 25.83 -10.29 39.90
N GLY A 54 26.99 -10.08 39.29
CA GLY A 54 27.60 -11.01 38.33
C GLY A 54 27.01 -10.98 36.94
N GLN A 55 26.06 -10.09 36.66
CA GLN A 55 25.53 -9.89 35.33
C GLN A 55 26.54 -9.15 34.46
N GLN A 56 26.87 -9.74 33.32
CA GLN A 56 27.77 -9.13 32.35
C GLN A 56 26.97 -8.34 31.34
N TYR A 57 27.24 -7.04 31.23
CA TYR A 57 26.70 -6.19 30.19
C TYR A 57 27.79 -5.88 29.17
N VAL A 58 27.64 -6.36 27.96
CA VAL A 58 28.52 -5.95 26.86
C VAL A 58 28.19 -4.53 26.47
N ILE A 59 29.14 -3.61 26.62
CA ILE A 59 29.02 -2.26 26.09
C ILE A 59 29.44 -2.35 24.61
N PRO A 60 28.50 -2.23 23.68
CA PRO A 60 28.86 -2.27 22.28
C PRO A 60 29.77 -1.10 21.94
N GLU A 61 30.57 -1.27 20.88
CA GLU A 61 31.51 -0.26 20.39
C GLU A 61 30.86 1.11 20.24
N VAL A 62 31.46 2.10 20.88
CA VAL A 62 30.99 3.49 20.81
C VAL A 62 31.37 4.06 19.45
N LYS A 63 30.37 4.36 18.63
CA LYS A 63 30.59 5.00 17.33
C LYS A 63 30.57 6.53 17.47
N PRO A 64 31.58 7.24 16.94
CA PRO A 64 31.57 8.69 16.97
C PRO A 64 30.40 9.25 16.14
N LEU A 65 29.88 10.40 16.56
CA LEU A 65 28.89 11.14 15.79
C LEU A 65 29.48 11.59 14.45
N THR A 66 28.90 11.11 13.36
CA THR A 66 29.19 11.66 12.03
C THR A 66 28.13 12.68 11.66
N PRO A 67 28.51 13.86 11.17
CA PRO A 67 27.53 14.81 10.68
C PRO A 67 26.75 14.22 9.50
N PRO A 68 25.44 14.54 9.35
CA PRO A 68 24.68 14.05 8.22
C PRO A 68 25.26 14.61 6.91
N PRO A 69 25.21 13.83 5.82
CA PRO A 69 25.56 14.33 4.50
C PRO A 69 24.77 15.59 4.16
N LYS A 70 25.39 16.56 3.49
CA LYS A 70 24.77 17.86 3.18
C LYS A 70 23.56 17.78 2.23
N ASP A 71 23.49 16.73 1.45
CA ASP A 71 22.47 16.44 0.44
C ASP A 71 21.30 15.59 0.98
N VAL A 72 21.29 15.24 2.26
CA VAL A 72 20.23 14.42 2.85
C VAL A 72 18.97 15.24 3.08
N GLN A 73 17.85 14.74 2.56
CA GLN A 73 16.54 15.34 2.71
C GLN A 73 15.69 14.61 3.74
N MET A 74 14.92 15.37 4.51
CA MET A 74 13.93 14.82 5.43
C MET A 74 12.80 14.12 4.67
N ALA A 75 12.38 12.95 5.14
CA ALA A 75 11.19 12.29 4.63
C ALA A 75 9.96 13.17 4.91
N ARG A 76 9.05 13.24 3.95
CA ARG A 76 7.79 14.00 4.04
C ARG A 76 6.61 13.06 3.94
N LEU A 77 5.51 13.44 4.59
CA LEU A 77 4.21 12.85 4.26
C LEU A 77 3.83 13.33 2.85
N ALA A 78 3.30 12.42 2.03
CA ALA A 78 2.75 12.80 0.74
C ALA A 78 1.44 13.57 0.96
N SER A 79 1.18 14.60 0.15
CA SER A 79 -0.15 15.23 0.16
C SER A 79 -1.21 14.20 -0.27
N PRO A 80 -2.31 13.99 0.50
CA PRO A 80 -3.29 12.96 0.25
C PRO A 80 -3.82 12.93 -1.20
N TRP A 81 -4.20 14.09 -1.71
CA TRP A 81 -4.70 14.21 -3.09
C TRP A 81 -3.60 14.09 -4.16
N LYS A 82 -2.35 14.40 -3.83
CA LYS A 82 -1.21 14.14 -4.71
C LYS A 82 -0.93 12.65 -4.77
N THR A 83 -1.00 11.96 -3.63
CA THR A 83 -0.93 10.50 -3.55
C THR A 83 -2.03 9.85 -4.36
N TYR A 84 -3.29 10.30 -4.23
CA TYR A 84 -4.42 9.82 -5.03
C TYR A 84 -4.16 9.91 -6.54
N ARG A 85 -3.74 11.07 -7.04
CA ARG A 85 -3.43 11.26 -8.46
C ARG A 85 -2.29 10.37 -8.94
N ARG A 86 -1.28 10.16 -8.11
CA ARG A 86 -0.16 9.26 -8.41
C ARG A 86 -0.63 7.80 -8.49
N ILE A 87 -1.46 7.37 -7.55
CA ILE A 87 -2.07 6.03 -7.56
C ILE A 87 -2.89 5.83 -8.83
N LEU A 88 -3.75 6.78 -9.21
CA LEU A 88 -4.50 6.69 -10.46
C LEU A 88 -3.59 6.54 -11.69
N GLY A 89 -2.53 7.33 -11.80
CA GLY A 89 -1.58 7.19 -12.89
C GLY A 89 -0.93 5.80 -12.93
N THR A 90 -0.56 5.26 -11.77
CA THR A 90 -0.02 3.90 -11.63
C THR A 90 -1.04 2.84 -12.05
N VAL A 91 -2.30 3.02 -11.66
CA VAL A 91 -3.42 2.13 -12.02
C VAL A 91 -3.63 2.09 -13.53
N PHE A 92 -3.72 3.26 -14.18
CA PHE A 92 -3.87 3.31 -15.64
C PHE A 92 -2.71 2.66 -16.37
N LEU A 93 -1.48 2.87 -15.90
CA LEU A 93 -0.31 2.23 -16.50
C LEU A 93 -0.33 0.72 -16.30
N ALA A 94 -0.70 0.23 -15.11
CA ALA A 94 -0.83 -1.19 -14.84
C ALA A 94 -1.97 -1.83 -15.65
N TRP A 95 -3.09 -1.12 -15.81
CA TRP A 95 -4.20 -1.55 -16.67
C TRP A 95 -3.78 -1.65 -18.13
N LEU A 96 -3.08 -0.64 -18.66
CA LEU A 96 -2.53 -0.68 -20.02
C LEU A 96 -1.58 -1.88 -20.19
N LEU A 97 -0.67 -2.08 -19.23
CA LEU A 97 0.24 -3.22 -19.22
C LEU A 97 -0.51 -4.55 -19.19
N ALA A 98 -1.56 -4.67 -18.36
CA ALA A 98 -2.36 -5.89 -18.29
C ALA A 98 -3.03 -6.23 -19.62
N ASN A 99 -3.65 -5.23 -20.28
CA ASN A 99 -4.27 -5.43 -21.58
C ASN A 99 -3.26 -5.79 -22.67
N ILE A 100 -2.12 -5.11 -22.73
CA ILE A 100 -1.06 -5.41 -23.70
C ILE A 100 -0.44 -6.79 -23.44
N ALA A 101 -0.17 -7.14 -22.19
CA ALA A 101 0.41 -8.42 -21.81
C ALA A 101 -0.55 -9.60 -22.12
N PHE A 102 -1.87 -9.38 -21.99
CA PHE A 102 -2.88 -10.37 -22.33
C PHE A 102 -2.92 -10.70 -23.83
N MET A 103 -2.48 -9.79 -24.70
CA MET A 103 -2.34 -10.09 -26.14
C MET A 103 -1.39 -11.26 -26.43
N VAL A 104 -0.42 -11.51 -25.53
CA VAL A 104 0.54 -12.61 -25.71
C VAL A 104 -0.16 -14.00 -25.65
N PRO A 105 -0.84 -14.39 -24.56
CA PRO A 105 -1.56 -15.67 -24.53
C PRO A 105 -2.72 -15.72 -25.51
N LEU A 106 -3.37 -14.60 -25.77
CA LEU A 106 -4.46 -14.52 -26.76
C LEU A 106 -3.96 -14.87 -28.15
N GLY A 107 -2.83 -14.32 -28.61
CA GLY A 107 -2.26 -14.61 -29.91
C GLY A 107 -1.91 -16.10 -30.09
N PHE A 108 -1.43 -16.76 -29.05
CA PHE A 108 -1.22 -18.20 -29.05
C PHE A 108 -2.53 -19.00 -29.17
N SER A 109 -3.59 -18.57 -28.47
CA SER A 109 -4.86 -19.30 -28.47
C SER A 109 -5.62 -19.18 -29.79
N VAL A 110 -5.51 -18.04 -30.50
CA VAL A 110 -6.17 -17.81 -31.80
C VAL A 110 -5.29 -18.16 -32.99
N GLY A 111 -4.05 -18.65 -32.76
CA GLY A 111 -3.10 -19.00 -33.81
C GLY A 111 -2.51 -17.81 -34.57
N GLU A 112 -2.49 -16.62 -33.99
CA GLU A 112 -1.98 -15.39 -34.58
C GLU A 112 -0.67 -14.93 -33.90
N PRO A 113 0.51 -15.43 -34.33
CA PRO A 113 1.79 -15.14 -33.71
C PRO A 113 2.13 -13.63 -33.69
N SER A 114 1.66 -12.88 -34.68
CA SER A 114 1.84 -11.43 -34.78
C SER A 114 1.29 -10.71 -33.54
N LEU A 115 0.15 -11.12 -33.05
CA LEU A 115 -0.48 -10.55 -31.86
C LEU A 115 0.35 -10.81 -30.61
N SER A 116 0.87 -12.04 -30.45
CA SER A 116 1.79 -12.39 -29.36
C SER A 116 3.08 -11.58 -29.38
N ILE A 117 3.70 -11.43 -30.57
CA ILE A 117 4.93 -10.66 -30.74
C ILE A 117 4.69 -9.19 -30.40
N CYS A 118 3.63 -8.58 -30.94
CA CYS A 118 3.28 -7.19 -30.62
C CYS A 118 3.03 -7.01 -29.12
N GLY A 119 2.25 -7.90 -28.49
CA GLY A 119 2.02 -7.88 -27.05
C GLY A 119 3.32 -7.92 -26.25
N ALA A 120 4.25 -8.83 -26.59
CA ALA A 120 5.54 -8.94 -25.92
C ALA A 120 6.41 -7.68 -26.10
N ILE A 121 6.50 -7.14 -27.33
CA ILE A 121 7.28 -5.94 -27.63
C ILE A 121 6.78 -4.74 -26.83
N PHE A 122 5.47 -4.52 -26.76
CA PHE A 122 4.90 -3.37 -26.03
C PHE A 122 4.86 -3.58 -24.52
N ALA A 123 4.73 -4.82 -24.01
CA ALA A 123 4.78 -5.11 -22.59
C ALA A 123 6.17 -5.02 -21.99
N ALA A 124 7.21 -5.44 -22.74
CA ALA A 124 8.58 -5.51 -22.23
C ALA A 124 9.10 -4.18 -21.64
N PRO A 125 9.00 -3.02 -22.30
CA PRO A 125 9.48 -1.76 -21.73
C PRO A 125 8.72 -1.35 -20.48
N LEU A 126 7.42 -1.65 -20.38
CA LEU A 126 6.62 -1.37 -19.20
C LEU A 126 7.02 -2.26 -18.01
N ILE A 127 7.28 -3.54 -18.25
CA ILE A 127 7.77 -4.49 -17.24
C ILE A 127 9.17 -4.05 -16.76
N LEU A 128 10.06 -3.72 -17.68
CA LEU A 128 11.39 -3.21 -17.35
C LEU A 128 11.30 -1.93 -16.52
N TRP A 129 10.45 -1.00 -16.90
CA TRP A 129 10.24 0.24 -16.16
C TRP A 129 9.77 -0.02 -14.73
N LEU A 130 8.82 -0.95 -14.52
CA LEU A 130 8.37 -1.37 -13.19
C LEU A 130 9.51 -2.04 -12.39
N GLY A 131 10.36 -2.84 -13.05
CA GLY A 131 11.50 -3.52 -12.43
C GLY A 131 12.64 -2.57 -12.03
N PHE A 132 12.85 -1.49 -12.79
CA PHE A 132 13.89 -0.49 -12.55
C PHE A 132 13.50 0.61 -11.57
N LEU A 133 12.30 0.58 -11.00
CA LEU A 133 11.94 1.51 -9.92
C LEU A 133 12.99 1.42 -8.80
N ARG A 134 13.79 2.46 -8.65
CA ARG A 134 14.87 2.52 -7.66
C ARG A 134 14.29 2.25 -6.28
N ARG A 135 14.87 1.27 -5.57
CA ARG A 135 14.49 1.02 -4.18
C ARG A 135 14.88 2.23 -3.34
N PRO A 136 13.95 2.84 -2.62
CA PRO A 136 14.26 4.00 -1.79
C PRO A 136 15.20 3.59 -0.65
N ARG A 137 16.20 4.41 -0.37
CA ARG A 137 17.04 4.28 0.81
C ARG A 137 16.42 5.09 1.93
N VAL A 138 16.07 4.45 3.02
CA VAL A 138 15.68 5.13 4.25
C VAL A 138 16.85 5.10 5.21
N ILE A 139 17.28 6.28 5.64
CA ILE A 139 18.33 6.47 6.61
C ILE A 139 17.69 7.01 7.87
N HIS A 140 17.84 6.29 8.99
CA HIS A 140 17.51 6.81 10.30
C HIS A 140 18.69 7.63 10.79
N LEU A 141 18.50 8.93 10.91
CA LEU A 141 19.45 9.81 11.54
C LEU A 141 19.01 10.08 12.98
N GLN A 142 19.91 9.85 13.90
CA GLN A 142 19.76 10.29 15.29
C GLN A 142 20.68 11.49 15.49
N ARG A 143 20.08 12.65 15.77
CA ARG A 143 20.81 13.86 16.07
C ARG A 143 20.88 14.07 17.57
N ALA A 144 22.08 14.12 18.12
CA ALA A 144 22.29 14.47 19.52
C ALA A 144 22.30 16.00 19.65
N LEU A 145 21.41 16.55 20.45
CA LEU A 145 21.38 17.97 20.81
C LEU A 145 21.83 18.13 22.25
N PRO A 146 22.68 19.13 22.57
CA PRO A 146 23.04 19.43 23.93
C PRO A 146 21.78 19.68 24.79
N ASP A 147 21.70 18.98 25.90
CA ASP A 147 20.58 19.08 26.85
C ASP A 147 21.13 18.83 28.27
N ALA A 148 20.95 19.78 29.15
CA ALA A 148 21.43 19.70 30.52
C ALA A 148 20.83 18.53 31.31
N HIS A 149 19.65 18.10 30.94
CA HIS A 149 18.94 16.94 31.51
C HIS A 149 19.08 15.66 30.68
N GLY A 150 19.91 15.69 29.63
CA GLY A 150 20.13 14.59 28.71
C GLY A 150 21.03 13.50 29.30
N ALA A 151 21.33 12.49 28.46
CA ALA A 151 22.25 11.42 28.77
C ALA A 151 23.57 11.58 28.00
N HIS A 152 24.64 10.98 28.50
CA HIS A 152 25.93 10.89 27.82
C HIS A 152 26.05 9.67 26.93
N ILE A 153 25.24 8.65 27.17
CA ILE A 153 25.25 7.37 26.43
C ILE A 153 23.83 7.10 25.93
N HIS A 154 23.72 6.88 24.64
CA HIS A 154 22.45 6.63 23.97
C HIS A 154 22.46 5.31 23.22
N PRO A 155 21.46 4.42 23.41
CA PRO A 155 21.34 3.20 22.64
C PRO A 155 21.02 3.50 21.17
N LEU A 156 21.65 2.76 20.26
CA LEU A 156 21.42 2.88 18.82
C LEU A 156 20.42 1.82 18.33
N ALA A 157 19.55 2.17 17.41
CA ALA A 157 18.52 1.29 16.86
C ALA A 157 19.05 0.04 16.12
N GLY A 158 20.33 -0.01 15.80
CA GLY A 158 20.97 -1.18 15.16
C GLY A 158 21.82 -2.03 16.12
N GLY A 159 21.66 -1.84 17.42
CA GLY A 159 22.58 -2.35 18.44
C GLY A 159 23.79 -1.43 18.58
N GLY A 160 24.33 -1.36 19.78
CA GLY A 160 25.40 -0.44 20.12
C GLY A 160 24.92 0.78 20.87
N SER A 161 25.88 1.58 21.33
CA SER A 161 25.62 2.85 22.00
C SER A 161 26.47 3.95 21.42
N LEU A 162 25.98 5.19 21.55
CA LEU A 162 26.71 6.39 21.20
C LEU A 162 27.04 7.13 22.48
N GLN A 163 28.31 7.46 22.70
CA GLN A 163 28.73 8.31 23.78
C GLN A 163 28.97 9.72 23.26
N THR A 164 28.46 10.71 23.96
CA THR A 164 28.65 12.13 23.67
C THR A 164 29.48 12.82 24.74
N PRO A 165 30.32 13.81 24.37
CA PRO A 165 31.18 14.51 25.33
C PRO A 165 30.39 15.35 26.33
N THR A 166 29.17 15.77 25.98
CA THR A 166 28.25 16.49 26.85
C THR A 166 26.93 15.74 26.97
N ALA A 167 26.14 16.04 28.00
CA ALA A 167 24.78 15.50 28.10
C ALA A 167 23.95 15.95 26.89
N THR A 168 23.25 15.01 26.25
CA THR A 168 22.49 15.24 25.02
C THR A 168 21.14 14.53 25.04
N ARG A 169 20.18 15.07 24.29
CA ARG A 169 18.92 14.41 23.93
C ARG A 169 18.98 14.03 22.46
N PHE A 170 18.47 12.85 22.13
CA PHE A 170 18.37 12.41 20.76
C PHE A 170 17.08 12.89 20.10
N GLU A 171 17.24 13.50 18.93
CA GLU A 171 16.16 13.68 17.97
C GLU A 171 16.30 12.62 16.88
N HIS A 172 15.19 11.97 16.56
CA HIS A 172 15.12 10.95 15.52
C HIS A 172 14.61 11.59 14.22
N HIS A 173 15.39 11.46 13.16
CA HIS A 173 15.02 11.92 11.83
C HIS A 173 15.03 10.77 10.86
N LEU A 174 13.97 10.68 10.07
CA LEU A 174 13.90 9.74 8.95
C LEU A 174 14.29 10.51 7.69
N LEU A 175 15.46 10.20 7.15
CA LEU A 175 16.04 10.88 6.00
C LEU A 175 15.95 10.03 4.77
N ARG A 176 15.42 10.59 3.67
CA ARG A 176 15.38 9.94 2.38
C ARG A 176 14.74 10.77 1.28
N ASP A 177 14.77 10.20 0.07
CA ASP A 177 14.25 10.77 -1.16
C ASP A 177 12.83 10.31 -1.55
N ASP A 178 12.13 9.52 -0.69
CA ASP A 178 10.80 8.99 -0.92
C ASP A 178 9.79 9.39 0.18
N SER A 179 8.50 9.31 -0.07
CA SER A 179 7.45 9.71 0.84
C SER A 179 6.81 8.53 1.59
N VAL A 180 6.24 8.84 2.74
CA VAL A 180 5.33 7.93 3.44
C VAL A 180 3.98 7.95 2.75
N LEU A 181 3.32 6.80 2.71
CA LEU A 181 1.96 6.71 2.18
C LEU A 181 1.02 7.57 3.04
N ASP A 182 0.37 8.51 2.39
CA ASP A 182 -0.66 9.36 2.96
C ASP A 182 -1.87 9.34 2.03
N THR A 183 -3.01 8.89 2.53
CA THR A 183 -4.26 8.75 1.76
C THR A 183 -5.32 9.70 2.30
N PRO A 184 -6.26 10.18 1.46
CA PRO A 184 -7.38 10.96 1.94
C PRO A 184 -8.17 10.17 3.01
N PRO A 185 -8.81 10.86 3.99
CA PRO A 185 -9.62 10.20 5.01
C PRO A 185 -10.72 9.35 4.39
N ASP A 186 -10.91 8.14 4.90
CA ASP A 186 -11.92 7.20 4.43
C ASP A 186 -13.33 7.79 4.44
N LYS A 187 -13.70 8.53 5.50
CA LYS A 187 -14.99 9.23 5.58
C LYS A 187 -15.21 10.19 4.42
N THR A 188 -14.19 10.97 4.04
CA THR A 188 -14.27 11.89 2.89
C THR A 188 -14.47 11.13 1.59
N LEU A 189 -13.75 10.02 1.41
CA LEU A 189 -13.86 9.18 0.22
C LEU A 189 -15.25 8.55 0.12
N TRP A 190 -15.80 8.03 1.23
CA TRP A 190 -17.17 7.47 1.25
C TRP A 190 -18.25 8.53 0.98
N LEU A 191 -18.09 9.75 1.48
CA LEU A 191 -19.02 10.85 1.17
C LEU A 191 -18.98 11.23 -0.32
N LEU A 192 -17.79 11.27 -0.92
CA LEU A 192 -17.65 11.51 -2.38
C LEU A 192 -18.28 10.39 -3.19
N PHE A 193 -18.09 9.13 -2.79
CA PHE A 193 -18.73 7.99 -3.45
C PHE A 193 -20.25 8.03 -3.31
N ALA A 194 -20.77 8.29 -2.11
CA ALA A 194 -22.22 8.44 -1.89
C ALA A 194 -22.81 9.58 -2.72
N GLY A 195 -22.12 10.71 -2.84
CA GLY A 195 -22.52 11.83 -3.72
C GLY A 195 -22.55 11.43 -5.19
N LEU A 196 -21.54 10.68 -5.65
CA LEU A 196 -21.52 10.15 -7.01
C LEU A 196 -22.70 9.21 -7.27
N ILE A 197 -22.93 8.24 -6.39
CA ILE A 197 -24.05 7.29 -6.52
C ILE A 197 -25.40 8.03 -6.48
N GLY A 198 -25.55 9.02 -5.60
CA GLY A 198 -26.74 9.87 -5.54
C GLY A 198 -26.99 10.59 -6.87
N LEU A 199 -25.96 11.19 -7.47
CA LEU A 199 -26.05 11.83 -8.79
C LEU A 199 -26.46 10.83 -9.89
N LEU A 200 -25.80 9.66 -9.93
CA LEU A 200 -26.10 8.61 -10.91
C LEU A 200 -27.49 8.03 -10.73
N LEU A 201 -28.00 7.89 -9.49
CA LEU A 201 -29.38 7.49 -9.20
C LEU A 201 -30.39 8.51 -9.73
N VAL A 202 -30.17 9.80 -9.50
CA VAL A 202 -31.02 10.86 -10.05
C VAL A 202 -31.06 10.78 -11.58
N MET A 203 -29.90 10.66 -12.22
CA MET A 203 -29.83 10.51 -13.70
C MET A 203 -30.55 9.25 -14.17
N SER A 204 -30.45 8.13 -13.44
CA SER A 204 -31.14 6.88 -13.78
C SER A 204 -32.65 7.01 -13.65
N VAL A 205 -33.15 7.64 -12.59
CA VAL A 205 -34.58 7.89 -12.40
C VAL A 205 -35.12 8.81 -13.48
N LEU A 206 -34.46 9.92 -13.78
CA LEU A 206 -34.83 10.82 -14.84
C LEU A 206 -34.87 10.12 -16.21
N TYR A 207 -33.85 9.31 -16.51
CA TYR A 207 -33.79 8.54 -17.76
C TYR A 207 -34.96 7.56 -17.92
N LEU A 208 -35.41 6.93 -16.83
CA LEU A 208 -36.49 5.95 -16.86
C LEU A 208 -37.89 6.55 -16.81
N THR A 209 -38.03 7.79 -16.31
CA THR A 209 -39.36 8.40 -16.08
C THR A 209 -39.73 9.49 -17.05
N LEU A 210 -38.77 10.10 -17.74
CA LEU A 210 -39.03 11.17 -18.68
C LEU A 210 -39.42 10.61 -20.06
N PRO A 211 -40.21 11.38 -20.86
CA PRO A 211 -40.48 11.07 -22.26
C PRO A 211 -39.18 10.99 -23.09
N ASP A 212 -39.22 10.27 -24.22
CA ASP A 212 -38.04 9.97 -25.04
C ASP A 212 -37.22 11.20 -25.42
N ASP A 213 -37.86 12.32 -25.75
CA ASP A 213 -37.17 13.58 -26.08
C ASP A 213 -36.36 14.11 -24.91
N ALA A 214 -36.91 14.05 -23.71
CA ALA A 214 -36.23 14.48 -22.49
C ALA A 214 -35.21 13.44 -22.00
N ALA A 215 -35.47 12.14 -22.22
CA ALA A 215 -34.52 11.06 -21.94
C ALA A 215 -33.22 11.19 -22.75
N LEU A 216 -33.34 11.66 -24.03
CA LEU A 216 -32.16 11.97 -24.84
C LEU A 216 -31.29 13.07 -24.20
N LEU A 217 -31.92 14.13 -23.65
CA LEU A 217 -31.16 15.15 -22.92
C LEU A 217 -30.42 14.58 -21.71
N VAL A 218 -31.07 13.68 -20.98
CA VAL A 218 -30.42 12.97 -19.84
C VAL A 218 -29.21 12.17 -20.30
N LEU A 219 -29.29 11.47 -21.44
CA LEU A 219 -28.15 10.75 -22.02
C LEU A 219 -27.02 11.68 -22.45
N LEU A 220 -27.32 12.84 -23.00
CA LEU A 220 -26.29 13.83 -23.35
C LEU A 220 -25.59 14.39 -22.10
N LEU A 221 -26.34 14.69 -21.03
CA LEU A 221 -25.78 15.11 -19.76
C LEU A 221 -24.97 13.97 -19.12
N PHE A 222 -25.48 12.73 -19.19
CA PHE A 222 -24.77 11.57 -18.74
C PHE A 222 -23.41 11.39 -19.45
N ALA A 223 -23.36 11.59 -20.78
CA ALA A 223 -22.11 11.48 -21.53
C ALA A 223 -21.03 12.44 -21.01
N LEU A 224 -21.40 13.64 -20.52
CA LEU A 224 -20.44 14.58 -19.93
C LEU A 224 -19.87 14.12 -18.61
N ILE A 225 -20.64 13.38 -17.80
CA ILE A 225 -20.22 12.92 -16.48
C ILE A 225 -19.76 11.47 -16.48
N ALA A 226 -19.97 10.71 -17.56
CA ALA A 226 -19.66 9.28 -17.63
C ALA A 226 -18.20 8.97 -17.32
N ILE A 227 -17.25 9.73 -17.87
CA ILE A 227 -15.81 9.55 -17.61
C ILE A 227 -15.45 9.86 -16.14
N PRO A 228 -15.81 11.01 -15.56
CA PRO A 228 -15.64 11.23 -14.13
C PRO A 228 -16.33 10.18 -13.26
N ALA A 229 -17.55 9.77 -13.64
CA ALA A 229 -18.30 8.76 -12.90
C ALA A 229 -17.60 7.38 -12.91
N TRP A 230 -17.09 6.97 -14.06
CA TRP A 230 -16.24 5.78 -14.16
C TRP A 230 -15.00 5.90 -13.31
N LEU A 231 -14.23 7.01 -13.45
CA LEU A 231 -12.99 7.25 -12.73
C LEU A 231 -13.19 7.17 -11.20
N PHE A 232 -14.19 7.86 -10.68
CA PHE A 232 -14.47 7.89 -9.25
C PHE A 232 -15.18 6.62 -8.78
N GLY A 233 -16.02 6.02 -9.63
CA GLY A 233 -16.73 4.78 -9.31
C GLY A 233 -15.80 3.62 -9.02
N PHE A 234 -14.73 3.43 -9.81
CA PHE A 234 -13.79 2.34 -9.55
C PHE A 234 -12.74 2.66 -8.50
N SER A 235 -12.29 3.92 -8.40
CA SER A 235 -11.11 4.26 -7.61
C SER A 235 -11.43 4.67 -6.16
N ILE A 236 -12.51 5.42 -5.95
CA ILE A 236 -12.83 5.97 -4.62
C ILE A 236 -13.16 4.87 -3.60
N PRO A 237 -14.01 3.85 -3.88
CA PRO A 237 -14.29 2.80 -2.91
C PRO A 237 -13.04 2.01 -2.52
N VAL A 238 -12.20 1.64 -3.50
CA VAL A 238 -10.95 0.92 -3.24
C VAL A 238 -10.03 1.74 -2.35
N LEU A 239 -9.88 3.03 -2.63
CA LEU A 239 -9.06 3.92 -1.81
C LEU A 239 -9.67 4.19 -0.42
N ALA A 240 -10.99 4.19 -0.28
CA ALA A 240 -11.65 4.30 1.02
C ALA A 240 -11.32 3.08 1.90
N TRP A 241 -11.45 1.87 1.36
CA TRP A 241 -11.05 0.65 2.04
C TRP A 241 -9.57 0.62 2.38
N TRP A 242 -8.71 1.05 1.44
CA TRP A 242 -7.27 1.12 1.67
C TRP A 242 -6.91 2.12 2.77
N SER A 243 -7.50 3.32 2.73
CA SER A 243 -7.31 4.34 3.76
C SER A 243 -7.75 3.84 5.14
N HIS A 244 -8.91 3.20 5.22
CA HIS A 244 -9.43 2.62 6.45
C HIS A 244 -8.49 1.55 7.00
N SER A 245 -8.09 0.58 6.17
CA SER A 245 -7.22 -0.52 6.60
C SER A 245 -5.82 -0.03 7.02
N THR A 246 -5.23 0.89 6.27
CA THR A 246 -3.89 1.43 6.59
C THR A 246 -3.88 2.15 7.93
N ARG A 247 -4.94 2.89 8.26
CA ARG A 247 -5.07 3.60 9.54
C ARG A 247 -5.30 2.66 10.71
N ASN A 248 -6.08 1.59 10.52
CA ASN A 248 -6.42 0.65 11.60
C ASN A 248 -5.34 -0.42 11.86
N ILE A 249 -4.58 -0.82 10.84
CA ILE A 249 -3.49 -1.78 11.00
C ILE A 249 -2.31 -1.16 11.75
N GLY A 250 -2.10 0.16 11.63
CA GLY A 250 -1.03 0.88 12.30
C GLY A 250 0.38 0.49 11.84
N VAL A 251 0.53 -0.07 10.65
CA VAL A 251 1.83 -0.38 10.04
C VAL A 251 2.27 0.76 9.15
N HIS A 252 3.44 1.30 9.47
CA HIS A 252 4.03 2.38 8.68
C HIS A 252 4.48 1.87 7.31
N THR A 253 3.85 2.37 6.24
CA THR A 253 4.09 1.93 4.86
C THR A 253 4.70 3.02 4.01
N ARG A 254 5.72 2.67 3.26
CA ARG A 254 6.27 3.56 2.24
C ARG A 254 5.36 3.56 1.01
N GLN A 255 5.19 4.73 0.42
CA GLN A 255 4.33 4.88 -0.74
C GLN A 255 4.69 3.91 -1.89
N ARG A 256 5.98 3.75 -2.19
CA ARG A 256 6.42 2.80 -3.24
C ARG A 256 6.15 1.34 -2.94
N ASP A 257 6.29 0.92 -1.68
CA ASP A 257 5.99 -0.45 -1.31
C ASP A 257 4.49 -0.72 -1.47
N ALA A 258 3.65 0.22 -1.02
CA ALA A 258 2.21 0.13 -1.19
C ALA A 258 1.79 0.15 -2.68
N GLU A 259 2.39 1.02 -3.50
CA GLU A 259 2.16 1.03 -4.94
C GLU A 259 2.60 -0.28 -5.61
N ALA A 260 3.74 -0.85 -5.20
CA ALA A 260 4.21 -2.13 -5.74
C ALA A 260 3.28 -3.30 -5.39
N TRP A 261 2.72 -3.32 -4.18
CA TRP A 261 1.73 -4.34 -3.79
C TRP A 261 0.42 -4.17 -4.55
N LEU A 262 -0.05 -2.93 -4.71
CA LEU A 262 -1.25 -2.62 -5.49
C LEU A 262 -1.08 -3.06 -6.95
N VAL A 263 0.03 -2.69 -7.59
CA VAL A 263 0.36 -3.11 -8.97
C VAL A 263 0.51 -4.63 -9.05
N GLY A 264 1.13 -5.26 -8.05
CA GLY A 264 1.21 -6.73 -7.97
C GLY A 264 -0.16 -7.38 -8.03
N GLY A 265 -1.14 -6.85 -7.27
CA GLY A 265 -2.52 -7.30 -7.32
C GLY A 265 -3.16 -7.11 -8.70
N MET A 266 -2.96 -5.96 -9.32
CA MET A 266 -3.46 -5.72 -10.68
C MET A 266 -2.84 -6.68 -11.71
N LEU A 267 -1.53 -6.94 -11.61
CA LEU A 267 -0.85 -7.88 -12.51
C LEU A 267 -1.25 -9.33 -12.25
N ALA A 268 -1.73 -9.68 -11.06
CA ALA A 268 -2.29 -11.00 -10.75
C ALA A 268 -3.55 -11.31 -11.57
N ALA A 269 -4.25 -10.30 -12.05
CA ALA A 269 -5.39 -10.48 -12.93
C ALA A 269 -5.01 -11.02 -14.33
N ILE A 270 -3.77 -10.81 -14.80
CA ILE A 270 -3.31 -11.30 -16.11
C ILE A 270 -3.35 -12.84 -16.17
N PRO A 271 -2.63 -13.58 -15.29
CA PRO A 271 -2.72 -15.04 -15.30
C PRO A 271 -4.11 -15.56 -14.93
N ALA A 272 -4.83 -14.88 -14.02
CA ALA A 272 -6.20 -15.28 -13.69
C ALA A 272 -7.12 -15.16 -14.91
N LEU A 273 -7.07 -14.06 -15.65
CA LEU A 273 -7.83 -13.86 -16.89
C LEU A 273 -7.43 -14.89 -17.96
N THR A 274 -6.12 -15.18 -18.09
CA THR A 274 -5.62 -16.17 -19.03
C THR A 274 -6.16 -17.56 -18.71
N ILE A 275 -6.16 -17.96 -17.44
CA ILE A 275 -6.70 -19.24 -17.00
C ILE A 275 -8.20 -19.32 -17.31
N ASN A 276 -8.96 -18.31 -16.93
CA ASN A 276 -10.40 -18.31 -17.04
C ASN A 276 -10.92 -18.16 -18.48
N SER A 277 -10.26 -17.34 -19.28
CA SER A 277 -10.75 -16.99 -20.63
C SER A 277 -10.13 -17.83 -21.74
N LEU A 278 -9.00 -18.47 -21.52
CA LEU A 278 -8.30 -19.24 -22.54
C LEU A 278 -8.11 -20.71 -22.13
N PHE A 279 -7.38 -20.98 -21.07
CA PHE A 279 -7.01 -22.38 -20.75
C PHE A 279 -8.20 -23.21 -20.32
N PHE A 280 -9.05 -22.69 -19.47
CA PHE A 280 -10.18 -23.47 -18.94
C PHE A 280 -11.24 -23.76 -20.02
N PRO A 281 -11.66 -22.81 -20.88
CA PRO A 281 -12.51 -23.12 -22.02
C PRO A 281 -11.89 -24.12 -22.98
N MET A 282 -10.59 -24.03 -23.30
CA MET A 282 -9.91 -24.96 -24.20
C MET A 282 -9.92 -26.41 -23.68
N LEU A 283 -9.79 -26.61 -22.36
CA LEU A 283 -9.83 -27.93 -21.74
C LEU A 283 -11.21 -28.58 -21.80
N LEU A 284 -12.29 -27.78 -21.92
CA LEU A 284 -13.68 -28.26 -21.85
C LEU A 284 -14.41 -28.14 -23.17
N TRP A 285 -13.77 -27.66 -24.23
CA TRP A 285 -14.38 -27.30 -25.52
C TRP A 285 -15.29 -28.38 -26.12
N ASP A 286 -14.90 -29.64 -26.03
CA ASP A 286 -15.62 -30.77 -26.63
C ASP A 286 -16.52 -31.55 -25.64
N SER A 287 -16.55 -31.16 -24.36
CA SER A 287 -17.16 -31.98 -23.31
C SER A 287 -18.41 -31.37 -22.69
N LEU A 288 -18.60 -30.05 -22.78
CA LEU A 288 -19.68 -29.31 -22.12
C LEU A 288 -20.36 -28.35 -23.08
N SER A 289 -21.64 -28.01 -22.80
CA SER A 289 -22.30 -26.89 -23.48
C SER A 289 -21.72 -25.54 -23.05
N ASP A 290 -21.92 -24.52 -23.87
CA ASP A 290 -21.47 -23.13 -23.57
C ASP A 290 -21.97 -22.65 -22.21
N PHE A 291 -23.23 -22.97 -21.87
CA PHE A 291 -23.81 -22.60 -20.56
C PHE A 291 -23.10 -23.32 -19.41
N GLN A 292 -22.83 -24.62 -19.54
CA GLN A 292 -22.13 -25.40 -18.51
C GLN A 292 -20.69 -24.95 -18.35
N THR A 293 -20.01 -24.68 -19.46
CA THR A 293 -18.65 -24.13 -19.47
C THR A 293 -18.61 -22.78 -18.76
N MET A 294 -19.50 -21.85 -19.09
CA MET A 294 -19.60 -20.55 -18.46
C MET A 294 -19.93 -20.67 -16.97
N ALA A 295 -20.89 -21.54 -16.60
CA ALA A 295 -21.23 -21.76 -15.19
C ALA A 295 -20.03 -22.27 -14.38
N LEU A 296 -19.26 -23.22 -14.95
CA LEU A 296 -18.08 -23.77 -14.30
C LEU A 296 -16.95 -22.77 -14.17
N ILE A 297 -16.77 -21.90 -15.18
CA ILE A 297 -15.80 -20.81 -15.10
C ILE A 297 -16.18 -19.85 -13.95
N VAL A 298 -17.41 -19.39 -13.91
CA VAL A 298 -17.85 -18.39 -12.92
C VAL A 298 -17.87 -18.93 -11.50
N VAL A 299 -18.28 -20.20 -11.31
CA VAL A 299 -18.49 -20.77 -9.96
C VAL A 299 -17.22 -21.41 -9.41
N VAL A 300 -16.33 -21.93 -10.26
CA VAL A 300 -15.16 -22.70 -9.82
C VAL A 300 -13.85 -22.08 -10.29
N SER A 301 -13.66 -21.96 -11.60
CA SER A 301 -12.36 -21.57 -12.16
C SER A 301 -11.97 -20.14 -11.75
N ALA A 302 -12.89 -19.20 -11.88
CA ALA A 302 -12.58 -17.80 -11.56
C ALA A 302 -12.27 -17.62 -10.07
N PRO A 303 -13.12 -18.03 -9.10
CA PRO A 303 -12.80 -17.86 -7.69
C PRO A 303 -11.48 -18.54 -7.28
N VAL A 304 -11.26 -19.78 -7.71
CA VAL A 304 -10.05 -20.53 -7.35
C VAL A 304 -8.81 -19.95 -8.03
N GLY A 305 -8.89 -19.68 -9.33
CA GLY A 305 -7.78 -19.15 -10.13
C GLY A 305 -7.35 -17.75 -9.66
N GLU A 306 -8.31 -16.90 -9.34
CA GLU A 306 -8.05 -15.55 -8.84
C GLU A 306 -7.35 -15.55 -7.48
N GLU A 307 -7.86 -16.35 -6.52
CA GLU A 307 -7.26 -16.44 -5.20
C GLU A 307 -5.85 -17.07 -5.23
N LEU A 308 -5.62 -18.07 -6.09
CA LEU A 308 -4.29 -18.61 -6.32
C LEU A 308 -3.34 -17.60 -6.91
N CYS A 309 -3.78 -16.81 -7.89
CA CYS A 309 -2.96 -15.77 -8.50
C CYS A 309 -2.65 -14.64 -7.51
N LYS A 310 -3.63 -14.17 -6.73
CA LYS A 310 -3.41 -13.20 -5.64
C LYS A 310 -2.41 -13.74 -4.62
N GLY A 311 -2.60 -15.00 -4.18
CA GLY A 311 -1.70 -15.68 -3.25
C GLY A 311 -0.27 -15.77 -3.76
N LEU A 312 -0.07 -16.05 -5.05
CA LEU A 312 1.24 -16.07 -5.69
C LEU A 312 1.92 -14.69 -5.61
N PHE A 313 1.21 -13.62 -5.89
CA PHE A 313 1.79 -12.27 -5.80
C PHE A 313 2.10 -11.87 -4.35
N VAL A 314 1.28 -12.24 -3.36
CA VAL A 314 1.62 -12.08 -1.94
C VAL A 314 2.89 -12.86 -1.59
N TRP A 315 3.02 -14.09 -2.10
CA TRP A 315 4.21 -14.91 -1.89
C TRP A 315 5.48 -14.28 -2.49
N LEU A 316 5.40 -13.61 -3.62
CA LEU A 316 6.53 -12.86 -4.20
C LEU A 316 7.03 -11.76 -3.26
N PHE A 317 6.15 -11.16 -2.47
CA PHE A 317 6.49 -10.13 -1.49
C PHE A 317 6.85 -10.68 -0.10
N ARG A 318 6.85 -12.01 0.14
CA ARG A 318 7.06 -12.63 1.46
C ARG A 318 8.32 -12.15 2.17
N HIS A 319 9.39 -11.85 1.42
CA HIS A 319 10.65 -11.38 1.96
C HIS A 319 10.57 -10.00 2.64
N LYS A 320 9.50 -9.25 2.38
CA LYS A 320 9.23 -7.95 3.02
C LYS A 320 8.32 -8.08 4.23
N ILE A 321 7.66 -9.22 4.43
CA ILE A 321 6.72 -9.42 5.53
C ILE A 321 7.50 -9.63 6.82
N ARG A 322 7.26 -8.77 7.81
CA ARG A 322 7.98 -8.76 9.09
C ARG A 322 7.11 -9.15 10.29
N SER A 323 5.80 -9.15 10.13
CA SER A 323 4.83 -9.49 11.19
C SER A 323 3.51 -9.92 10.58
N PRO A 324 2.62 -10.59 11.32
CA PRO A 324 1.28 -10.95 10.85
C PRO A 324 0.47 -9.74 10.37
N ARG A 325 0.52 -8.61 11.09
CA ARG A 325 -0.15 -7.35 10.67
C ARG A 325 0.39 -6.83 9.34
N HIS A 326 1.70 -6.91 9.16
CA HIS A 326 2.32 -6.51 7.88
C HIS A 326 1.93 -7.46 6.75
N GLY A 327 1.87 -8.79 7.02
CA GLY A 327 1.39 -9.79 6.07
C GLY A 327 -0.06 -9.52 5.64
N PHE A 328 -0.94 -9.21 6.60
CA PHE A 328 -2.31 -8.81 6.30
C PHE A 328 -2.36 -7.55 5.42
N GLN A 329 -1.57 -6.53 5.72
CA GLN A 329 -1.53 -5.30 4.91
C GLN A 329 -1.08 -5.57 3.48
N VAL A 330 -0.05 -6.40 3.28
CA VAL A 330 0.42 -6.81 1.94
C VAL A 330 -0.69 -7.55 1.19
N GLY A 331 -1.29 -8.57 1.81
CA GLY A 331 -2.37 -9.37 1.21
C GLY A 331 -3.57 -8.52 0.85
N PHE A 332 -4.02 -7.70 1.79
CA PHE A 332 -5.14 -6.78 1.57
C PHE A 332 -4.86 -5.79 0.43
N THR A 333 -3.65 -5.22 0.35
CA THR A 333 -3.29 -4.28 -0.73
C THR A 333 -3.20 -4.97 -2.09
N VAL A 334 -2.73 -6.22 -2.14
CA VAL A 334 -2.74 -7.04 -3.35
C VAL A 334 -4.18 -7.32 -3.79
N GLY A 335 -5.06 -7.74 -2.86
CA GLY A 335 -6.49 -7.93 -3.12
C GLY A 335 -7.16 -6.66 -3.64
N LEU A 336 -6.89 -5.51 -3.03
CA LEU A 336 -7.40 -4.22 -3.50
C LEU A 336 -6.90 -3.86 -4.91
N GLY A 337 -5.65 -4.18 -5.25
CA GLY A 337 -5.11 -3.99 -6.60
C GLY A 337 -5.86 -4.80 -7.63
N PHE A 338 -6.14 -6.06 -7.33
CA PHE A 338 -6.93 -6.95 -8.17
C PHE A 338 -8.36 -6.39 -8.36
N ALA A 339 -9.06 -6.10 -7.25
CA ALA A 339 -10.39 -5.50 -7.27
C ALA A 339 -10.44 -4.18 -8.05
N MET A 340 -9.39 -3.36 -7.95
CA MET A 340 -9.31 -2.08 -8.65
C MET A 340 -9.26 -2.26 -10.17
N LEU A 341 -8.49 -3.23 -10.67
CA LEU A 341 -8.43 -3.56 -12.09
C LEU A 341 -9.77 -4.08 -12.60
N GLU A 342 -10.38 -5.00 -11.88
CA GLU A 342 -11.71 -5.50 -12.24
C GLU A 342 -12.77 -4.41 -12.22
N ASN A 343 -12.84 -3.61 -11.18
CA ASN A 343 -13.80 -2.52 -11.09
C ASN A 343 -13.61 -1.51 -12.21
N LEU A 344 -12.36 -1.19 -12.58
CA LEU A 344 -12.05 -0.35 -13.73
C LEU A 344 -12.70 -0.92 -15.00
N GLN A 345 -12.54 -2.23 -15.24
CA GLN A 345 -13.03 -2.89 -16.45
C GLN A 345 -14.56 -3.01 -16.46
N TYR A 346 -15.16 -3.50 -15.36
CA TYR A 346 -16.62 -3.69 -15.27
C TYR A 346 -17.40 -2.37 -15.33
N ILE A 347 -16.92 -1.34 -14.63
CA ILE A 347 -17.57 -0.02 -14.63
C ILE A 347 -17.39 0.66 -16.00
N LEU A 348 -16.22 0.48 -16.66
CA LEU A 348 -16.01 0.95 -18.02
C LEU A 348 -17.03 0.32 -18.98
N SER A 349 -17.20 -0.99 -18.93
CA SER A 349 -18.14 -1.70 -19.78
C SER A 349 -19.59 -1.27 -19.51
N SER A 350 -19.96 -1.07 -18.25
CA SER A 350 -21.32 -0.65 -17.87
C SER A 350 -21.66 0.78 -18.28
N MET A 351 -20.66 1.64 -18.49
CA MET A 351 -20.85 3.01 -18.96
C MET A 351 -21.57 3.05 -20.31
N PHE A 352 -21.33 2.09 -21.20
CA PHE A 352 -21.99 1.97 -22.49
C PHE A 352 -23.45 1.50 -22.40
N GLY A 353 -23.86 0.93 -21.27
CA GLY A 353 -25.25 0.55 -20.98
C GLY A 353 -26.11 1.70 -20.41
N GLY A 354 -25.57 2.92 -20.35
CA GLY A 354 -26.28 4.11 -19.88
C GLY A 354 -26.27 4.29 -18.34
N PRO A 355 -27.00 5.30 -17.83
CA PRO A 355 -26.92 5.70 -16.42
C PRO A 355 -27.35 4.61 -15.45
N VAL A 356 -28.36 3.81 -15.76
CA VAL A 356 -28.86 2.72 -14.90
C VAL A 356 -27.80 1.64 -14.74
N SER A 357 -27.22 1.19 -15.85
CA SER A 357 -26.17 0.16 -15.86
C SER A 357 -24.95 0.60 -15.07
N LEU A 358 -24.50 1.83 -15.32
CA LEU A 358 -23.35 2.39 -14.59
C LEU A 358 -23.63 2.51 -13.09
N THR A 359 -24.81 2.99 -12.70
CA THR A 359 -25.21 3.15 -11.30
C THR A 359 -25.18 1.82 -10.55
N LEU A 360 -25.87 0.81 -11.11
CA LEU A 360 -25.95 -0.52 -10.47
C LEU A 360 -24.57 -1.17 -10.38
N THR A 361 -23.77 -1.11 -11.45
CA THR A 361 -22.45 -1.70 -11.45
C THR A 361 -21.53 -0.99 -10.45
N ALA A 362 -21.50 0.34 -10.45
CA ALA A 362 -20.68 1.10 -9.50
C ALA A 362 -21.06 0.82 -8.03
N LEU A 363 -22.37 0.71 -7.74
CA LEU A 363 -22.86 0.41 -6.40
C LEU A 363 -22.47 -0.99 -5.96
N ILE A 364 -22.76 -2.00 -6.78
CA ILE A 364 -22.47 -3.41 -6.47
C ILE A 364 -20.96 -3.62 -6.33
N ARG A 365 -20.19 -3.10 -7.27
CA ARG A 365 -18.72 -3.26 -7.27
C ARG A 365 -18.05 -2.45 -6.16
N GLY A 366 -18.54 -1.25 -5.85
CA GLY A 366 -17.97 -0.41 -4.80
C GLY A 366 -18.23 -0.90 -3.37
N LEU A 367 -19.42 -1.47 -3.12
CA LEU A 367 -19.80 -1.93 -1.77
C LEU A 367 -19.62 -3.43 -1.57
N GLY A 368 -19.86 -4.26 -2.60
CA GLY A 368 -19.92 -5.71 -2.46
C GLY A 368 -18.64 -6.43 -2.86
N SER A 369 -18.05 -6.12 -4.03
CA SER A 369 -16.93 -6.90 -4.53
C SER A 369 -15.61 -6.64 -3.80
N ILE A 370 -15.35 -5.41 -3.36
CA ILE A 370 -14.08 -5.05 -2.71
C ILE A 370 -13.85 -5.84 -1.42
N PRO A 371 -14.82 -5.95 -0.49
CA PRO A 371 -14.66 -6.79 0.70
C PRO A 371 -14.53 -8.28 0.42
N GLY A 372 -14.99 -8.74 -0.76
CA GLY A 372 -14.89 -10.13 -1.19
C GLY A 372 -13.52 -10.54 -1.74
N HIS A 373 -12.68 -9.57 -2.08
CA HIS A 373 -11.31 -9.79 -2.57
C HIS A 373 -10.27 -9.62 -1.45
#